data_7298c8e4b85cebcd88e17ea8e53d4308
#
_entry.id   7298c8e4b85cebcd88e17ea8e53d4308
#
_cell.length_a   1.000
_cell.length_b   1.000
_cell.length_c   1.000
_cell.angle_alpha   90.00
_cell.angle_beta   90.00
_cell.angle_gamma   90.00
#
_symmetry.space_group_name_H-M   'P 1'
#
loop_
_entity.id
_entity.type
_entity.pdbx_description
1 polymer ?
#
loop_
_entity_poly.entity_id
_entity_poly.type
_entity_poly.pdbx_seq_one_letter_code
_entity_poly.pdbx_strand_id
1 'polypeptide(L)'
;MSEGVSEIVEAVGAAILQSQCHRVVLSRRDSKRTELPRRVVVRPVTLSAGPRYQFVSEFAGQQTHENLEPAAAVVRITEWFPGVYGDLHLFGPVEDLSARVGRGGRLTIHRGPATTQPPASTSHDRAKRHLLPDGVPCAFLEAIGVMTSEGRVKASRQAKFRQVNRFLELVDDCVESLPEEGDLQVVDFGCGKSYLTFALHHLLTQLRGRTVRIVGIEREAEVVADCRRVAQQLSLIHI
;
A
#
# COMPACT_ATOMS: atom_id res chain seq x y z
N MET A 1 6.80 -32.61 19.17
CA MET A 1 7.26 -31.86 18.00
C MET A 1 8.66 -32.33 17.65
N SER A 2 9.03 -32.41 16.36
CA SER A 2 10.43 -32.72 16.00
C SER A 2 11.33 -31.55 16.39
N GLU A 3 12.59 -31.83 16.71
CA GLU A 3 13.58 -30.82 17.13
C GLU A 3 13.65 -29.61 16.15
N GLY A 4 13.61 -29.89 14.84
CA GLY A 4 13.61 -28.85 13.83
C GLY A 4 12.33 -27.93 13.82
N VAL A 5 11.17 -28.45 14.23
CA VAL A 5 9.95 -27.63 14.35
C VAL A 5 10.09 -26.69 15.53
N SER A 6 10.64 -27.17 16.66
CA SER A 6 10.91 -26.32 17.83
C SER A 6 11.87 -25.19 17.48
N GLU A 7 12.94 -25.48 16.75
CA GLU A 7 13.90 -24.48 16.27
C GLU A 7 13.23 -23.36 15.44
N ILE A 8 12.33 -23.72 14.51
CA ILE A 8 11.60 -22.73 13.71
C ILE A 8 10.66 -21.89 14.56
N VAL A 9 9.92 -22.50 15.47
CA VAL A 9 9.00 -21.82 16.38
C VAL A 9 9.76 -20.78 17.23
N GLU A 10 10.91 -21.17 17.78
CA GLU A 10 11.77 -20.28 18.55
C GLU A 10 12.32 -19.13 17.70
N ALA A 11 12.83 -19.43 16.50
CA ALA A 11 13.40 -18.43 15.61
C ALA A 11 12.35 -17.39 15.15
N VAL A 12 11.15 -17.85 14.75
CA VAL A 12 10.04 -16.98 14.37
C VAL A 12 9.57 -16.16 15.58
N GLY A 13 9.42 -16.81 16.74
CA GLY A 13 9.01 -16.14 17.98
C GLY A 13 10.00 -15.04 18.38
N ALA A 14 11.29 -15.35 18.43
CA ALA A 14 12.34 -14.38 18.74
C ALA A 14 12.34 -13.21 17.77
N ALA A 15 12.33 -13.47 16.46
CA ALA A 15 12.37 -12.44 15.43
C ALA A 15 11.15 -11.48 15.51
N ILE A 16 9.95 -12.02 15.72
CA ILE A 16 8.72 -11.23 15.79
C ILE A 16 8.64 -10.44 17.09
N LEU A 17 8.86 -11.10 18.24
CA LEU A 17 8.69 -10.47 19.56
C LEU A 17 9.79 -9.43 19.85
N GLN A 18 10.99 -9.60 19.29
CA GLN A 18 12.10 -8.63 19.39
C GLN A 18 12.11 -7.60 18.27
N SER A 19 11.08 -7.55 17.40
CA SER A 19 10.98 -6.63 16.26
C SER A 19 12.15 -6.74 15.26
N GLN A 20 12.75 -7.91 15.16
CA GLN A 20 13.84 -8.23 14.23
C GLN A 20 13.37 -8.93 12.96
N CYS A 21 12.06 -9.10 12.79
CA CYS A 21 11.48 -9.70 11.61
C CYS A 21 11.21 -8.63 10.55
N HIS A 22 11.84 -8.72 9.37
CA HIS A 22 11.52 -7.89 8.23
C HIS A 22 10.32 -8.44 7.45
N ARG A 23 10.25 -9.74 7.29
CA ARG A 23 9.19 -10.43 6.55
C ARG A 23 9.18 -11.92 6.86
N VAL A 24 7.99 -12.52 6.91
CA VAL A 24 7.82 -13.97 6.80
C VAL A 24 7.01 -14.30 5.56
N VAL A 25 7.39 -15.35 4.85
CA VAL A 25 6.64 -15.84 3.69
C VAL A 25 6.30 -17.30 3.91
N LEU A 26 5.01 -17.63 3.89
CA LEU A 26 4.50 -18.99 3.88
C LEU A 26 4.05 -19.34 2.47
N SER A 27 4.50 -20.47 1.96
CA SER A 27 4.19 -20.92 0.59
C SER A 27 4.15 -22.45 0.50
N ARG A 28 3.81 -22.94 -0.67
CA ARG A 28 3.61 -24.39 -0.91
C ARG A 28 2.54 -24.96 0.03
N ARG A 29 1.35 -24.33 -0.04
CA ARG A 29 0.17 -24.80 0.68
C ARG A 29 -0.16 -26.26 0.33
N ASP A 30 -0.63 -27.03 1.30
CA ASP A 30 -1.22 -28.36 1.06
C ASP A 30 -2.36 -28.23 0.03
N SER A 31 -2.29 -29.02 -1.03
CA SER A 31 -3.27 -29.00 -2.13
C SER A 31 -4.70 -29.36 -1.69
N LYS A 32 -4.87 -30.03 -0.57
CA LYS A 32 -6.16 -30.38 0.02
C LYS A 32 -6.82 -29.22 0.77
N ARG A 33 -6.06 -28.19 1.11
CA ARG A 33 -6.53 -27.04 1.91
C ARG A 33 -6.85 -25.85 1.00
N THR A 34 -7.71 -26.06 0.01
CA THR A 34 -8.04 -25.06 -1.02
C THR A 34 -8.72 -23.82 -0.49
N GLU A 35 -9.35 -23.90 0.67
CA GLU A 35 -9.97 -22.81 1.40
C GLU A 35 -8.97 -21.79 1.97
N LEU A 36 -7.70 -22.18 2.14
CA LEU A 36 -6.66 -21.30 2.66
C LEU A 36 -5.91 -20.57 1.52
N PRO A 37 -5.25 -19.45 1.82
CA PRO A 37 -4.48 -18.70 0.81
C PRO A 37 -3.34 -19.56 0.23
N ARG A 38 -3.02 -19.37 -1.06
CA ARG A 38 -1.92 -20.04 -1.73
C ARG A 38 -0.56 -19.64 -1.16
N ARG A 39 -0.48 -18.38 -0.74
CA ARG A 39 0.71 -17.77 -0.18
C ARG A 39 0.30 -16.73 0.85
N VAL A 40 1.12 -16.58 1.89
CA VAL A 40 0.95 -15.52 2.88
C VAL A 40 2.27 -14.80 3.06
N VAL A 41 2.20 -13.48 3.02
CA VAL A 41 3.32 -12.59 3.34
C VAL A 41 2.99 -11.86 4.62
N VAL A 42 3.86 -11.98 5.61
CA VAL A 42 3.72 -11.30 6.91
C VAL A 42 4.82 -10.26 7.04
N ARG A 43 4.46 -9.03 7.38
CA ARG A 43 5.42 -7.92 7.54
C ARG A 43 5.07 -7.05 8.75
N PRO A 44 6.06 -6.46 9.43
CA PRO A 44 5.80 -5.52 10.50
C PRO A 44 5.13 -4.25 9.95
N VAL A 45 4.18 -3.71 10.70
CA VAL A 45 3.52 -2.45 10.46
C VAL A 45 3.30 -1.74 11.79
N THR A 46 3.41 -0.41 11.80
CA THR A 46 3.09 0.38 12.97
C THR A 46 1.74 1.06 12.76
N LEU A 47 0.79 0.78 13.63
CA LEU A 47 -0.52 1.43 13.65
C LEU A 47 -0.61 2.36 14.87
N SER A 48 -1.65 3.20 14.92
CA SER A 48 -1.91 4.08 16.08
C SER A 48 -2.03 3.30 17.41
N ALA A 49 -2.51 2.05 17.34
CA ALA A 49 -2.63 1.13 18.47
C ALA A 49 -1.33 0.36 18.81
N GLY A 50 -0.19 0.71 18.17
CA GLY A 50 1.11 0.07 18.40
C GLY A 50 1.56 -0.87 17.28
N PRO A 51 2.66 -1.61 17.50
CA PRO A 51 3.23 -2.50 16.49
C PRO A 51 2.28 -3.66 16.18
N ARG A 52 2.17 -4.01 14.90
CA ARG A 52 1.37 -5.13 14.39
C ARG A 52 2.15 -5.87 13.31
N TYR A 53 1.68 -7.05 12.97
CA TYR A 53 2.14 -7.81 11.82
C TYR A 53 0.98 -7.95 10.84
N GLN A 54 1.16 -7.41 9.63
CA GLN A 54 0.18 -7.49 8.56
C GLN A 54 0.35 -8.78 7.78
N PHE A 55 -0.69 -9.59 7.76
CA PHE A 55 -0.81 -10.79 6.95
C PHE A 55 -1.46 -10.41 5.61
N VAL A 56 -0.73 -10.53 4.53
CA VAL A 56 -1.22 -10.39 3.17
C VAL A 56 -1.44 -11.79 2.62
N SER A 57 -2.69 -12.20 2.54
CA SER A 57 -3.11 -13.54 2.13
C SER A 57 -3.55 -13.55 0.67
N GLU A 58 -2.85 -14.33 -0.17
CA GLU A 58 -3.09 -14.42 -1.61
C GLU A 58 -3.97 -15.62 -1.94
N PHE A 59 -5.16 -15.37 -2.45
CA PHE A 59 -6.09 -16.35 -3.01
C PHE A 59 -6.09 -16.31 -4.54
N ALA A 60 -6.88 -17.16 -5.19
CA ALA A 60 -7.08 -17.08 -6.63
C ALA A 60 -7.92 -15.82 -6.97
N GLY A 61 -7.28 -14.78 -7.50
CA GLY A 61 -7.95 -13.55 -7.96
C GLY A 61 -8.21 -12.48 -6.91
N GLN A 62 -7.84 -12.69 -5.64
CA GLN A 62 -8.00 -11.67 -4.60
C GLN A 62 -6.92 -11.77 -3.53
N GLN A 63 -6.71 -10.65 -2.82
CA GLN A 63 -5.87 -10.59 -1.63
C GLN A 63 -6.69 -10.08 -0.44
N THR A 64 -6.40 -10.60 0.75
CA THR A 64 -6.95 -10.10 2.01
C THR A 64 -5.84 -9.64 2.93
N HIS A 65 -6.15 -8.69 3.81
CA HIS A 65 -5.22 -8.12 4.77
C HIS A 65 -5.77 -8.25 6.17
N GLU A 66 -4.96 -8.76 7.09
CA GLU A 66 -5.26 -8.84 8.51
C GLU A 66 -4.07 -8.33 9.31
N ASN A 67 -4.31 -7.55 10.36
CA ASN A 67 -3.24 -7.04 11.24
C ASN A 67 -3.36 -7.70 12.60
N LEU A 68 -2.33 -8.45 13.01
CA LEU A 68 -2.28 -9.15 14.28
C LEU A 68 -1.26 -8.54 15.24
N GLU A 69 -1.48 -8.68 16.53
CA GLU A 69 -0.47 -8.40 17.54
C GLU A 69 0.71 -9.36 17.43
N PRO A 70 1.92 -8.98 17.86
CA PRO A 70 3.11 -9.81 17.71
C PRO A 70 2.91 -11.24 18.23
N ALA A 71 2.36 -11.42 19.42
CA ALA A 71 2.11 -12.73 20.00
C ALA A 71 1.11 -13.57 19.17
N ALA A 72 0.02 -12.96 18.71
CA ALA A 72 -0.96 -13.62 17.86
C ALA A 72 -0.39 -13.98 16.48
N ALA A 73 0.51 -13.15 15.94
CA ALA A 73 1.20 -13.43 14.70
C ALA A 73 2.12 -14.67 14.80
N VAL A 74 2.86 -14.80 15.91
CA VAL A 74 3.66 -16.00 16.18
C VAL A 74 2.78 -17.25 16.21
N VAL A 75 1.70 -17.23 16.99
CA VAL A 75 0.75 -18.35 17.09
C VAL A 75 0.23 -18.75 15.71
N ARG A 76 -0.25 -17.80 14.93
CA ARG A 76 -0.81 -18.04 13.57
C ARG A 76 0.22 -18.65 12.62
N ILE A 77 1.46 -18.15 12.63
CA ILE A 77 2.52 -18.68 11.76
C ILE A 77 2.87 -20.12 12.16
N THR A 78 2.98 -20.39 13.45
CA THR A 78 3.37 -21.71 13.97
C THR A 78 2.24 -22.75 13.86
N GLU A 79 0.99 -22.35 13.86
CA GLU A 79 -0.15 -23.22 13.51
C GLU A 79 -0.16 -23.60 12.04
N TRP A 80 0.25 -22.68 11.16
CA TRP A 80 0.22 -22.91 9.73
C TRP A 80 1.47 -23.63 9.19
N PHE A 81 2.62 -23.45 9.82
CA PHE A 81 3.84 -24.16 9.44
C PHE A 81 4.27 -25.12 10.55
N PRO A 82 4.54 -26.42 10.23
CA PRO A 82 4.65 -27.04 8.90
C PRO A 82 3.36 -27.71 8.41
N GLY A 83 2.24 -27.62 9.14
CA GLY A 83 1.04 -28.43 8.88
C GLY A 83 0.25 -28.03 7.63
N VAL A 84 0.20 -26.73 7.32
CA VAL A 84 -0.55 -26.19 6.17
C VAL A 84 0.38 -25.78 5.03
N TYR A 85 1.45 -25.10 5.35
CA TYR A 85 2.46 -24.66 4.40
C TYR A 85 3.72 -25.50 4.52
N GLY A 86 4.25 -25.94 3.38
CA GLY A 86 5.46 -26.74 3.33
C GLY A 86 6.74 -25.93 3.27
N ASP A 87 6.67 -24.63 2.99
CA ASP A 87 7.81 -23.73 2.95
C ASP A 87 7.55 -22.50 3.82
N LEU A 88 8.55 -22.14 4.63
CA LEU A 88 8.61 -20.92 5.42
C LEU A 88 9.93 -20.22 5.12
N HIS A 89 9.88 -18.92 4.86
CA HIS A 89 11.04 -18.04 4.78
C HIS A 89 10.89 -16.90 5.77
N LEU A 90 11.81 -16.78 6.70
CA LEU A 90 11.94 -15.67 7.64
C LEU A 90 13.11 -14.79 7.20
N PHE A 91 12.86 -13.52 6.97
CA PHE A 91 13.85 -12.51 6.60
C PHE A 91 14.13 -11.62 7.82
N GLY A 92 15.38 -11.59 8.22
CA GLY A 92 15.86 -10.83 9.38
C GLY A 92 16.86 -9.74 9.02
N PRO A 93 17.34 -8.99 10.00
CA PRO A 93 18.32 -7.92 9.78
C PRO A 93 19.74 -8.42 9.54
N VAL A 94 20.08 -9.62 10.03
CA VAL A 94 21.43 -10.18 9.99
C VAL A 94 21.46 -11.47 9.17
N GLU A 95 20.45 -12.31 9.34
CA GLU A 95 20.34 -13.58 8.64
C GLU A 95 18.93 -13.84 8.15
N ASP A 96 18.82 -14.61 7.07
CA ASP A 96 17.57 -15.16 6.58
C ASP A 96 17.52 -16.67 6.93
N LEU A 97 16.34 -17.13 7.30
CA LEU A 97 16.09 -18.53 7.58
C LEU A 97 15.06 -19.07 6.62
N SER A 98 15.35 -20.21 5.99
CA SER A 98 14.38 -20.94 5.18
C SER A 98 14.17 -22.34 5.74
N ALA A 99 12.92 -22.75 5.82
CA ALA A 99 12.51 -24.07 6.27
C ALA A 99 11.62 -24.73 5.23
N ARG A 100 11.92 -25.98 4.90
CA ARG A 100 11.18 -26.77 3.92
C ARG A 100 10.83 -28.14 4.44
N VAL A 101 9.55 -28.51 4.33
CA VAL A 101 9.08 -29.88 4.58
C VAL A 101 9.25 -30.69 3.30
N GLY A 102 10.12 -31.66 3.34
CA GLY A 102 10.39 -32.62 2.25
C GLY A 102 9.41 -33.80 2.22
N ARG A 103 9.67 -34.75 1.30
CA ARG A 103 8.89 -35.98 1.24
C ARG A 103 9.08 -36.77 2.55
N GLY A 104 7.98 -37.35 3.05
CA GLY A 104 7.99 -38.09 4.33
C GLY A 104 8.01 -37.16 5.58
N GLY A 105 7.75 -35.88 5.45
CA GLY A 105 7.65 -34.95 6.58
C GLY A 105 8.99 -34.48 7.14
N ARG A 106 10.12 -34.83 6.51
CA ARG A 106 11.46 -34.38 6.95
C ARG A 106 11.58 -32.85 6.76
N LEU A 107 11.90 -32.14 7.83
CA LEU A 107 12.16 -30.71 7.81
C LEU A 107 13.65 -30.45 7.49
N THR A 108 13.90 -29.57 6.54
CA THR A 108 15.23 -29.04 6.22
C THR A 108 15.26 -27.59 6.53
N ILE A 109 16.23 -27.11 7.31
CA ILE A 109 16.42 -25.71 7.69
C ILE A 109 17.75 -25.25 7.08
N HIS A 110 17.72 -24.07 6.48
CA HIS A 110 18.90 -23.40 5.94
C HIS A 110 18.92 -21.97 6.47
N ARG A 111 20.10 -21.52 6.92
CA ARG A 111 20.40 -20.16 7.34
C ARG A 111 21.40 -19.56 6.37
N GLY A 112 21.22 -18.29 6.03
CA GLY A 112 22.11 -17.57 5.13
C GLY A 112 22.17 -16.10 5.51
N PRO A 113 23.07 -15.32 4.89
CA PRO A 113 23.15 -13.89 5.13
C PRO A 113 21.85 -13.20 4.74
N ALA A 114 21.52 -12.10 5.44
CA ALA A 114 20.34 -11.30 5.13
C ALA A 114 20.33 -10.82 3.67
N THR A 115 19.26 -11.12 2.95
CA THR A 115 19.08 -10.72 1.54
C THR A 115 18.17 -9.52 1.38
N THR A 116 17.45 -9.13 2.43
CA THR A 116 16.52 -8.00 2.43
C THR A 116 17.00 -6.87 3.32
N GLN A 117 17.05 -5.66 2.77
CA GLN A 117 17.17 -4.47 3.60
C GLN A 117 15.87 -4.25 4.39
N PRO A 118 15.95 -3.68 5.61
CA PRO A 118 14.75 -3.31 6.34
C PRO A 118 13.86 -2.44 5.46
N PRO A 119 12.53 -2.62 5.52
CA PRO A 119 11.61 -1.75 4.79
C PRO A 119 11.93 -0.31 5.19
N ALA A 120 12.11 0.56 4.21
CA ALA A 120 12.55 1.96 4.37
C ALA A 120 11.67 2.78 5.34
N SER A 121 10.50 2.27 5.68
CA SER A 121 9.62 2.81 6.73
C SER A 121 8.59 1.75 7.14
N THR A 122 8.57 1.36 8.42
CA THR A 122 7.47 0.59 9.03
C THR A 122 6.31 1.49 9.46
N SER A 123 6.50 2.80 9.39
CA SER A 123 5.50 3.80 9.77
C SER A 123 4.45 3.94 8.68
N HIS A 124 3.27 3.33 8.88
CA HIS A 124 2.05 3.70 8.17
C HIS A 124 1.51 5.07 8.63
N ASP A 125 2.03 5.59 9.73
CA ASP A 125 1.79 6.94 10.23
C ASP A 125 2.98 7.84 9.83
N ARG A 126 3.21 8.00 8.52
CA ARG A 126 3.77 9.27 8.06
C ARG A 126 2.80 10.31 8.61
N ALA A 127 3.30 11.19 9.48
CA ALA A 127 2.52 12.37 9.87
C ALA A 127 1.86 12.88 8.60
N LYS A 128 0.53 12.85 8.56
CA LYS A 128 -0.25 13.12 7.33
C LYS A 128 0.10 14.55 6.89
N ARG A 129 1.16 14.68 6.13
CA ARG A 129 1.46 15.89 5.39
C ARG A 129 0.52 15.88 4.20
N HIS A 130 -0.72 16.30 4.44
CA HIS A 130 -1.61 16.58 3.33
C HIS A 130 -0.91 17.57 2.42
N LEU A 131 -0.70 17.20 1.17
CA LEU A 131 -0.16 18.10 0.15
C LEU A 131 -1.07 19.32 -0.04
N LEU A 132 -2.36 19.11 0.24
CA LEU A 132 -3.38 20.16 0.29
C LEU A 132 -3.88 20.25 1.74
N PRO A 133 -3.42 21.25 2.52
CA PRO A 133 -3.87 21.42 3.91
C PRO A 133 -5.29 21.96 3.99
N ASP A 134 -6.02 21.62 5.04
CA ASP A 134 -7.27 22.27 5.42
C ASP A 134 -6.96 23.70 5.93
N GLY A 135 -7.81 24.66 5.60
CA GLY A 135 -7.62 26.05 5.96
C GLY A 135 -6.84 26.89 4.93
N VAL A 136 -6.34 26.27 3.86
CA VAL A 136 -5.68 26.98 2.75
C VAL A 136 -6.56 26.91 1.50
N PRO A 137 -6.98 28.05 0.92
CA PRO A 137 -7.79 28.07 -0.29
C PRO A 137 -7.14 27.32 -1.45
N CYS A 138 -7.91 26.46 -2.11
CA CYS A 138 -7.47 25.71 -3.27
C CYS A 138 -8.57 25.72 -4.35
N ALA A 139 -8.30 26.40 -5.47
CA ALA A 139 -9.29 26.71 -6.49
C ALA A 139 -9.99 25.47 -7.05
N PHE A 140 -9.26 24.36 -7.32
CA PHE A 140 -9.91 23.16 -7.83
C PHE A 140 -10.77 22.46 -6.77
N LEU A 141 -10.37 22.46 -5.49
CA LEU A 141 -11.18 21.90 -4.40
C LEU A 141 -12.47 22.68 -4.17
N GLU A 142 -12.42 24.00 -4.37
CA GLU A 142 -13.59 24.87 -4.37
C GLU A 142 -14.49 24.55 -5.57
N ALA A 143 -13.95 24.53 -6.79
CA ALA A 143 -14.69 24.29 -8.01
C ALA A 143 -15.40 22.91 -8.02
N ILE A 144 -14.80 21.89 -7.45
CA ILE A 144 -15.44 20.57 -7.28
C ILE A 144 -16.32 20.45 -6.02
N GLY A 145 -16.49 21.54 -5.28
CA GLY A 145 -17.38 21.63 -4.14
C GLY A 145 -16.93 20.92 -2.86
N VAL A 146 -15.63 20.64 -2.73
CA VAL A 146 -15.02 20.00 -1.55
C VAL A 146 -14.67 21.01 -0.47
N MET A 147 -14.28 22.23 -0.87
CA MET A 147 -13.79 23.29 -0.01
C MET A 147 -14.64 24.56 -0.15
N THR A 148 -14.59 25.44 0.81
CA THR A 148 -15.14 26.80 0.70
C THR A 148 -14.11 27.77 0.11
N SER A 149 -14.53 28.96 -0.29
CA SER A 149 -13.64 30.04 -0.76
C SER A 149 -12.61 30.47 0.29
N GLU A 150 -12.93 30.30 1.59
CA GLU A 150 -12.02 30.58 2.70
C GLU A 150 -11.05 29.43 3.01
N GLY A 151 -11.07 28.37 2.21
CA GLY A 151 -10.16 27.22 2.36
C GLY A 151 -10.63 26.16 3.34
N ARG A 152 -11.84 26.23 3.92
CA ARG A 152 -12.35 25.22 4.86
C ARG A 152 -12.97 24.03 4.13
N VAL A 153 -12.57 22.83 4.52
CA VAL A 153 -13.15 21.60 3.98
C VAL A 153 -14.57 21.40 4.51
N LYS A 154 -15.53 21.23 3.61
CA LYS A 154 -16.95 20.99 3.98
C LYS A 154 -17.09 19.69 4.75
N ALA A 155 -17.85 19.68 5.84
CA ALA A 155 -18.03 18.51 6.72
C ALA A 155 -18.48 17.27 5.93
N SER A 156 -19.43 17.40 4.99
CA SER A 156 -19.91 16.32 4.13
C SER A 156 -18.89 15.83 3.09
N ARG A 157 -17.78 16.53 2.91
CA ARG A 157 -16.75 16.23 1.90
C ARG A 157 -15.41 15.77 2.46
N GLN A 158 -15.30 15.60 3.76
CA GLN A 158 -14.08 15.16 4.44
C GLN A 158 -13.51 13.86 3.88
N ALA A 159 -14.37 12.88 3.54
CA ALA A 159 -13.92 11.62 2.94
C ALA A 159 -13.29 11.84 1.54
N LYS A 160 -13.90 12.73 0.72
CA LYS A 160 -13.39 13.09 -0.60
C LYS A 160 -12.05 13.84 -0.50
N PHE A 161 -11.95 14.78 0.43
CA PHE A 161 -10.71 15.51 0.70
C PHE A 161 -9.55 14.56 1.07
N ARG A 162 -9.80 13.60 1.97
CA ARG A 162 -8.80 12.58 2.32
C ARG A 162 -8.43 11.71 1.13
N GLN A 163 -9.41 11.31 0.29
CA GLN A 163 -9.15 10.54 -0.92
C GLN A 163 -8.22 11.30 -1.89
N VAL A 164 -8.50 12.58 -2.13
CA VAL A 164 -7.68 13.43 -3.00
C VAL A 164 -6.26 13.56 -2.46
N ASN A 165 -6.08 13.90 -1.18
CA ASN A 165 -4.75 13.99 -0.58
C ASN A 165 -3.99 12.68 -0.66
N ARG A 166 -4.66 11.53 -0.38
CA ARG A 166 -4.01 10.21 -0.48
C ARG A 166 -3.57 9.87 -1.90
N PHE A 167 -4.37 10.22 -2.89
CA PHE A 167 -4.01 10.07 -4.29
C PHE A 167 -2.78 10.92 -4.62
N LEU A 168 -2.78 12.20 -4.21
CA LEU A 168 -1.66 13.11 -4.45
C LEU A 168 -0.36 12.63 -3.79
N GLU A 169 -0.42 12.13 -2.56
CA GLU A 169 0.74 11.52 -1.88
C GLU A 169 1.35 10.36 -2.71
N LEU A 170 0.48 9.46 -3.22
CA LEU A 170 0.94 8.31 -4.01
C LEU A 170 1.56 8.74 -5.35
N VAL A 171 0.98 9.73 -6.01
CA VAL A 171 1.52 10.24 -7.28
C VAL A 171 2.80 11.01 -7.04
N ASP A 172 2.87 11.79 -5.97
CA ASP A 172 4.05 12.59 -5.61
C ASP A 172 5.29 11.72 -5.37
N ASP A 173 5.11 10.56 -4.75
CA ASP A 173 6.17 9.55 -4.58
C ASP A 173 6.72 9.04 -5.95
N CYS A 174 5.96 9.20 -7.04
CA CYS A 174 6.36 8.77 -8.38
C CYS A 174 6.94 9.93 -9.24
N VAL A 175 6.75 11.18 -8.84
CA VAL A 175 7.14 12.34 -9.64
C VAL A 175 8.62 12.36 -9.97
N GLU A 176 9.47 11.95 -9.03
CA GLU A 176 10.93 11.87 -9.23
C GLU A 176 11.35 10.85 -10.31
N SER A 177 10.45 9.90 -10.64
CA SER A 177 10.69 8.90 -11.68
C SER A 177 10.22 9.35 -13.07
N LEU A 178 9.57 10.52 -13.17
CA LEU A 178 9.15 11.08 -14.45
C LEU A 178 10.32 11.78 -15.14
N PRO A 179 10.28 11.93 -16.49
CA PRO A 179 11.28 12.68 -17.20
C PRO A 179 11.44 14.10 -16.63
N GLU A 180 12.68 14.53 -16.40
CA GLU A 180 12.96 15.87 -15.84
C GLU A 180 12.63 16.99 -16.82
N GLU A 181 12.83 16.76 -18.11
CA GLU A 181 12.63 17.74 -19.19
C GLU A 181 11.40 17.39 -20.04
N GLY A 182 10.81 18.44 -20.62
CA GLY A 182 9.68 18.34 -21.56
C GLY A 182 8.31 18.37 -20.90
N ASP A 183 7.29 18.44 -21.77
CA ASP A 183 5.90 18.47 -21.36
C ASP A 183 5.42 17.06 -21.01
N LEU A 184 4.83 16.90 -19.84
CA LEU A 184 4.23 15.64 -19.45
C LEU A 184 2.90 15.43 -20.15
N GLN A 185 2.68 14.22 -20.65
CA GLN A 185 1.40 13.81 -21.21
C GLN A 185 0.76 12.73 -20.35
N VAL A 186 -0.46 12.99 -19.93
CA VAL A 186 -1.22 12.08 -19.06
C VAL A 186 -2.56 11.77 -19.69
N VAL A 187 -2.96 10.51 -19.64
CA VAL A 187 -4.31 10.07 -20.05
C VAL A 187 -5.00 9.41 -18.86
N ASP A 188 -6.16 9.93 -18.48
CA ASP A 188 -7.00 9.39 -17.41
C ASP A 188 -8.21 8.68 -18.03
N PHE A 189 -8.18 7.34 -18.02
CA PHE A 189 -9.25 6.50 -18.57
C PHE A 189 -10.34 6.27 -17.53
N GLY A 190 -11.58 6.62 -17.89
CA GLY A 190 -12.71 6.52 -16.98
C GLY A 190 -12.65 7.60 -15.89
N CYS A 191 -12.27 8.82 -16.27
CA CYS A 191 -12.01 9.92 -15.33
C CYS A 191 -13.23 10.32 -14.49
N GLY A 192 -14.43 9.89 -14.85
CA GLY A 192 -15.66 10.23 -14.16
C GLY A 192 -15.81 11.76 -14.01
N LYS A 193 -16.07 12.22 -12.79
CA LYS A 193 -16.15 13.67 -12.49
C LYS A 193 -14.78 14.38 -12.43
N SER A 194 -13.72 13.72 -12.88
CA SER A 194 -12.36 14.27 -13.00
C SER A 194 -11.74 14.85 -11.72
N TYR A 195 -12.22 14.45 -10.56
CA TYR A 195 -11.69 14.97 -9.29
C TYR A 195 -10.20 14.68 -9.10
N LEU A 196 -9.77 13.48 -9.49
CA LEU A 196 -8.37 13.08 -9.41
C LEU A 196 -7.56 13.68 -10.56
N THR A 197 -8.15 13.84 -11.74
CA THR A 197 -7.54 14.52 -12.89
C THR A 197 -7.19 15.97 -12.55
N PHE A 198 -8.12 16.72 -11.94
CA PHE A 198 -7.85 18.10 -11.49
C PHE A 198 -6.82 18.15 -10.36
N ALA A 199 -6.87 17.19 -9.44
CA ALA A 199 -5.87 17.08 -8.38
C ALA A 199 -4.47 16.83 -8.95
N LEU A 200 -4.35 15.92 -9.91
CA LEU A 200 -3.09 15.61 -10.60
C LEU A 200 -2.54 16.83 -11.35
N HIS A 201 -3.41 17.55 -12.08
CA HIS A 201 -3.01 18.77 -12.74
C HIS A 201 -2.46 19.78 -11.74
N HIS A 202 -3.16 20.01 -10.62
CA HIS A 202 -2.72 20.91 -9.56
C HIS A 202 -1.36 20.50 -8.96
N LEU A 203 -1.18 19.19 -8.68
CA LEU A 203 0.11 18.68 -8.19
C LEU A 203 1.24 19.01 -9.15
N LEU A 204 1.09 18.61 -10.41
CA LEU A 204 2.17 18.75 -11.39
C LEU A 204 2.46 20.20 -11.72
N THR A 205 1.44 21.06 -11.89
CA THR A 205 1.65 22.45 -12.28
C THR A 205 1.93 23.37 -11.11
N GLN A 206 1.12 23.33 -10.05
CA GLN A 206 1.20 24.31 -8.97
C GLN A 206 2.21 23.89 -7.88
N LEU A 207 2.30 22.59 -7.57
CA LEU A 207 3.17 22.14 -6.50
C LEU A 207 4.54 21.67 -7.01
N ARG A 208 4.65 21.24 -8.26
CA ARG A 208 5.90 20.72 -8.86
C ARG A 208 6.43 21.56 -10.02
N GLY A 209 5.71 22.60 -10.45
CA GLY A 209 6.14 23.53 -11.49
C GLY A 209 6.36 22.90 -12.88
N ARG A 210 5.67 21.76 -13.16
CA ARG A 210 5.81 21.01 -14.40
C ARG A 210 4.75 21.45 -15.42
N THR A 211 5.13 21.49 -16.68
CA THR A 211 4.15 21.61 -17.77
C THR A 211 3.52 20.25 -18.03
N VAL A 212 2.19 20.19 -18.05
CA VAL A 212 1.45 18.94 -18.28
C VAL A 212 0.26 19.15 -19.18
N ARG A 213 0.03 18.21 -20.09
CA ARG A 213 -1.21 18.06 -20.84
C ARG A 213 -1.93 16.81 -20.36
N ILE A 214 -3.16 16.98 -19.84
CA ILE A 214 -3.97 15.85 -19.37
C ILE A 214 -5.17 15.67 -20.28
N VAL A 215 -5.47 14.43 -20.67
CA VAL A 215 -6.66 14.07 -21.44
C VAL A 215 -7.49 13.11 -20.58
N GLY A 216 -8.66 13.55 -20.15
CA GLY A 216 -9.66 12.70 -19.48
C GLY A 216 -10.57 12.02 -20.51
N ILE A 217 -10.79 10.73 -20.37
CA ILE A 217 -11.69 9.94 -21.21
C ILE A 217 -12.84 9.42 -20.35
N GLU A 218 -14.07 9.81 -20.70
CA GLU A 218 -15.29 9.37 -20.04
C GLU A 218 -16.37 9.06 -21.07
N ARG A 219 -17.17 8.04 -20.81
CA ARG A 219 -18.23 7.60 -21.71
C ARG A 219 -19.50 8.44 -21.59
N GLU A 220 -19.83 8.88 -20.38
CA GLU A 220 -21.08 9.58 -20.07
C GLU A 220 -20.99 11.05 -20.48
N ALA A 221 -21.73 11.46 -21.52
CA ALA A 221 -21.66 12.80 -22.09
C ALA A 221 -21.99 13.92 -21.09
N GLU A 222 -22.95 13.71 -20.17
CA GLU A 222 -23.31 14.66 -19.13
C GLU A 222 -22.13 14.91 -18.16
N VAL A 223 -21.43 13.82 -17.79
CA VAL A 223 -20.24 13.91 -16.93
C VAL A 223 -19.11 14.66 -17.63
N VAL A 224 -18.90 14.41 -18.92
CA VAL A 224 -17.93 15.17 -19.75
C VAL A 224 -18.28 16.66 -19.77
N ALA A 225 -19.56 17.00 -19.94
CA ALA A 225 -20.01 18.42 -19.95
C ALA A 225 -19.74 19.10 -18.59
N ASP A 226 -19.97 18.40 -17.48
CA ASP A 226 -19.67 18.89 -16.13
C ASP A 226 -18.17 19.12 -15.95
N CYS A 227 -17.32 18.15 -16.38
CA CYS A 227 -15.87 18.29 -16.31
C CYS A 227 -15.35 19.46 -17.11
N ARG A 228 -15.87 19.68 -18.33
CA ARG A 228 -15.52 20.83 -19.17
C ARG A 228 -15.86 22.15 -18.50
N ARG A 229 -17.02 22.24 -17.84
CA ARG A 229 -17.43 23.45 -17.11
C ARG A 229 -16.45 23.77 -15.97
N VAL A 230 -16.08 22.75 -15.18
CA VAL A 230 -15.09 22.91 -14.11
C VAL A 230 -13.71 23.28 -14.67
N ALA A 231 -13.28 22.66 -15.75
CA ALA A 231 -12.02 22.99 -16.42
C ALA A 231 -11.98 24.45 -16.89
N GLN A 232 -13.08 24.94 -17.47
CA GLN A 232 -13.22 26.35 -17.86
C GLN A 232 -13.13 27.31 -16.66
N GLN A 233 -13.82 27.00 -15.56
CA GLN A 233 -13.73 27.80 -14.32
C GLN A 233 -12.30 27.87 -13.78
N LEU A 234 -11.52 26.83 -13.96
CA LEU A 234 -10.13 26.77 -13.53
C LEU A 234 -9.14 27.32 -14.57
N SER A 235 -9.63 27.85 -15.68
CA SER A 235 -8.84 28.32 -16.83
C SER A 235 -7.90 27.23 -17.40
N LEU A 236 -8.30 25.98 -17.29
CA LEU A 236 -7.57 24.82 -17.78
C LEU A 236 -7.98 24.59 -19.25
N ILE A 237 -7.24 25.19 -20.19
CA ILE A 237 -7.57 25.17 -21.62
C ILE A 237 -7.20 23.83 -22.28
N HIS A 238 -6.45 22.99 -21.62
CA HIS A 238 -5.85 21.76 -22.18
C HIS A 238 -6.11 20.50 -21.34
N ILE A 239 -7.29 20.38 -20.74
CA ILE A 239 -7.76 19.10 -20.17
C ILE A 239 -8.73 18.43 -21.14
#